data_1588a369b29bd35ed192323941107103
#
_entry.id   1588a369b29bd35ed192323941107103
#
_cell.length_a   1.000
_cell.length_b   1.000
_cell.length_c   1.000
_cell.angle_alpha   90.00
_cell.angle_beta   90.00
_cell.angle_gamma   90.00
#
_symmetry.space_group_name_H-M   'P 1'
#
loop_
_entity.id
_entity.type
_entity.pdbx_description
1 polymer ?
#
loop_
_entity_poly.entity_id
_entity_poly.type
_entity_poly.pdbx_seq_one_letter_code
_entity_poly.pdbx_strand_id
1 'polypeptide(L)'
;GMMWNNRYLKANNLPAPKEWIDMADPIYFGHTGMSAPSRSGTTHLTVETLLQGDGFVKGWGKMKSIAANFKTVTARSFGVPDGVNSGDFGVGIVIDFFGLSSIGSGFPVGFVYPTVTTLVPANIGVITNAPNEKNAKLFIDFLLTPEGQEILLDPKIRRLPVNPKTYSKAPKDFPNPFKDSSIGAAVKFDVQLSKGRYNLVNSLFDVMITYRLDDLRAAMSAIYEAEAKLGNKNNPKAKKLIAEARALVAALPITEAKANDAEFNKIFKKKRKKAKDIEKYAGTRQAEVEAEWDKFVIDNYTNAIKKAEEAIKSL
;
A
#
# COMPACT_ATOMS: atom_id res chain seq x y z
N GLY A 1 5.87 -5.87 -0.94
CA GLY A 1 7.03 -5.56 -0.11
C GLY A 1 7.46 -4.11 -0.22
N MET A 2 8.58 -3.82 0.39
CA MET A 2 9.18 -2.48 0.36
C MET A 2 10.48 -2.49 -0.43
N MET A 3 10.64 -1.53 -1.32
CA MET A 3 11.82 -1.31 -2.14
C MET A 3 12.43 0.05 -1.79
N TRP A 4 13.74 0.15 -1.74
CA TRP A 4 14.43 1.42 -1.45
C TRP A 4 15.65 1.63 -2.31
N ASN A 5 16.03 2.91 -2.51
CA ASN A 5 17.24 3.29 -3.21
C ASN A 5 18.39 3.52 -2.20
N ASN A 6 19.42 2.68 -2.25
CA ASN A 6 20.55 2.72 -1.32
C ASN A 6 21.32 4.06 -1.34
N ARG A 7 21.44 4.69 -2.52
CA ARG A 7 22.10 6.01 -2.65
C ARG A 7 21.26 7.11 -2.02
N TYR A 8 19.94 7.06 -2.26
CA TYR A 8 19.01 8.01 -1.66
C TYR A 8 19.00 7.90 -0.13
N LEU A 9 18.89 6.69 0.41
CA LEU A 9 18.89 6.48 1.87
C LEU A 9 20.18 7.01 2.49
N LYS A 10 21.33 6.71 1.88
CA LYS A 10 22.62 7.22 2.36
C LYS A 10 22.71 8.75 2.32
N ALA A 11 22.25 9.38 1.24
CA ALA A 11 22.30 10.85 1.08
C ALA A 11 21.38 11.59 2.08
N ASN A 12 20.30 10.95 2.51
CA ASN A 12 19.33 11.52 3.44
C ASN A 12 19.42 10.96 4.88
N ASN A 13 20.46 10.17 5.18
CA ASN A 13 20.67 9.52 6.48
C ASN A 13 19.46 8.68 6.95
N LEU A 14 18.79 7.98 6.02
CA LEU A 14 17.63 7.15 6.30
C LEU A 14 18.06 5.69 6.49
N PRO A 15 17.55 4.96 7.49
CA PRO A 15 17.72 3.53 7.59
C PRO A 15 16.95 2.79 6.48
N ALA A 16 17.32 1.55 6.17
CA ALA A 16 16.51 0.69 5.33
C ALA A 16 15.32 0.14 6.15
N PRO A 17 14.07 0.26 5.67
CA PRO A 17 12.91 -0.27 6.39
C PRO A 17 12.92 -1.80 6.37
N LYS A 18 12.39 -2.43 7.43
CA LYS A 18 12.21 -3.88 7.56
C LYS A 18 10.75 -4.26 7.67
N GLU A 19 9.99 -3.48 8.41
CA GLU A 19 8.57 -3.71 8.66
C GLU A 19 7.73 -2.52 8.14
N TRP A 20 6.44 -2.77 7.86
CA TRP A 20 5.53 -1.72 7.41
C TRP A 20 5.52 -0.50 8.32
N ILE A 21 5.57 -0.74 9.64
CA ILE A 21 5.49 0.34 10.63
C ILE A 21 6.72 1.27 10.59
N ASP A 22 7.86 0.77 10.12
CA ASP A 22 9.07 1.60 10.00
C ASP A 22 8.82 2.79 9.07
N MET A 23 8.03 2.58 8.00
CA MET A 23 7.66 3.65 7.07
C MET A 23 6.77 4.75 7.71
N ALA A 24 6.21 4.50 8.90
CA ALA A 24 5.44 5.48 9.66
C ALA A 24 6.32 6.35 10.58
N ASP A 25 7.61 6.05 10.70
CA ASP A 25 8.54 6.86 11.47
C ASP A 25 8.68 8.25 10.84
N PRO A 26 8.66 9.34 11.63
CA PRO A 26 8.82 10.71 11.14
C PRO A 26 10.06 10.94 10.26
N ILE A 27 11.12 10.14 10.43
CA ILE A 27 12.34 10.24 9.63
C ILE A 27 12.07 10.05 8.12
N TYR A 28 11.01 9.31 7.77
CA TYR A 28 10.62 9.07 6.39
C TYR A 28 9.65 10.11 5.81
N PHE A 29 9.33 11.17 6.54
CA PHE A 29 8.38 12.18 6.09
C PHE A 29 8.81 12.83 4.77
N GLY A 30 7.99 12.65 3.72
CA GLY A 30 8.29 13.14 2.36
C GLY A 30 9.30 12.29 1.57
N HIS A 31 9.69 11.11 2.07
CA HIS A 31 10.68 10.24 1.43
C HIS A 31 10.10 8.95 0.86
N THR A 32 8.80 8.73 0.99
CA THR A 32 8.18 7.46 0.61
C THR A 32 7.10 7.62 -0.46
N GLY A 33 6.70 6.54 -1.10
CA GLY A 33 5.64 6.57 -2.11
C GLY A 33 4.91 5.23 -2.29
N MET A 34 3.68 5.32 -2.78
CA MET A 34 2.82 4.19 -3.11
C MET A 34 1.94 4.55 -4.31
N SER A 35 1.34 3.58 -4.97
CA SER A 35 0.32 3.86 -6.00
C SER A 35 -1.09 3.83 -5.41
N ALA A 36 -2.05 4.47 -6.09
CA ALA A 36 -3.46 4.42 -5.68
C ALA A 36 -4.05 3.02 -5.90
N PRO A 37 -4.69 2.39 -4.89
CA PRO A 37 -5.28 1.06 -5.03
C PRO A 37 -6.45 1.02 -6.02
N SER A 38 -7.17 2.11 -6.20
CA SER A 38 -8.23 2.24 -7.21
C SER A 38 -7.74 2.10 -8.65
N ARG A 39 -6.42 2.20 -8.87
CA ARG A 39 -5.76 2.10 -10.18
C ARG A 39 -4.75 0.97 -10.28
N SER A 40 -4.52 0.25 -9.19
CA SER A 40 -3.53 -0.83 -9.10
C SER A 40 -4.07 -1.98 -8.24
N GLY A 41 -4.31 -3.12 -8.88
CA GLY A 41 -4.70 -4.35 -8.16
C GLY A 41 -3.65 -4.80 -7.15
N THR A 42 -2.36 -4.60 -7.45
CA THR A 42 -1.25 -4.86 -6.52
C THR A 42 -1.37 -4.02 -5.26
N THR A 43 -1.62 -2.72 -5.42
CA THR A 43 -1.74 -1.81 -4.27
C THR A 43 -2.98 -2.14 -3.44
N HIS A 44 -4.11 -2.46 -4.09
CA HIS A 44 -5.30 -2.97 -3.39
C HIS A 44 -4.95 -4.21 -2.56
N LEU A 45 -4.23 -5.16 -3.16
CA LEU A 45 -3.80 -6.38 -2.47
C LEU A 45 -2.92 -6.06 -1.25
N THR A 46 -2.01 -5.09 -1.35
CA THR A 46 -1.18 -4.66 -0.22
C THR A 46 -2.02 -4.05 0.90
N VAL A 47 -2.97 -3.15 0.57
CA VAL A 47 -3.89 -2.59 1.56
C VAL A 47 -4.69 -3.69 2.24
N GLU A 48 -5.30 -4.59 1.47
CA GLU A 48 -6.06 -5.72 2.02
C GLU A 48 -5.21 -6.66 2.87
N THR A 49 -3.94 -6.88 2.52
CA THR A 49 -3.03 -7.69 3.33
C THR A 49 -2.83 -7.06 4.72
N LEU A 50 -2.67 -5.75 4.80
CA LEU A 50 -2.59 -5.05 6.08
C LEU A 50 -3.92 -5.11 6.85
N LEU A 51 -5.06 -4.93 6.17
CA LEU A 51 -6.38 -4.99 6.80
C LEU A 51 -6.72 -6.38 7.34
N GLN A 52 -6.29 -7.43 6.66
CA GLN A 52 -6.55 -8.81 7.07
C GLN A 52 -5.51 -9.30 8.09
N GLY A 53 -4.26 -8.85 8.00
CA GLY A 53 -3.20 -9.25 8.91
C GLY A 53 -3.24 -8.56 10.27
N ASP A 54 -3.49 -7.25 10.29
CA ASP A 54 -3.53 -6.44 11.52
C ASP A 54 -4.96 -6.20 12.05
N GLY A 55 -5.99 -6.56 11.27
CA GLY A 55 -7.39 -6.21 11.50
C GLY A 55 -7.75 -4.86 10.87
N PHE A 56 -9.03 -4.68 10.54
CA PHE A 56 -9.53 -3.55 9.73
C PHE A 56 -9.13 -2.19 10.32
N VAL A 57 -9.42 -1.95 11.60
CA VAL A 57 -9.17 -0.65 12.23
C VAL A 57 -7.68 -0.37 12.39
N LYS A 58 -6.91 -1.35 12.89
CA LYS A 58 -5.46 -1.20 13.09
C LYS A 58 -4.73 -1.10 11.74
N GLY A 59 -5.12 -1.91 10.77
CA GLY A 59 -4.55 -1.89 9.42
C GLY A 59 -4.72 -0.54 8.73
N TRP A 60 -5.92 0.08 8.82
CA TRP A 60 -6.15 1.43 8.32
C TRP A 60 -5.34 2.48 9.09
N GLY A 61 -5.29 2.39 10.43
CA GLY A 61 -4.47 3.30 11.24
C GLY A 61 -3.00 3.24 10.81
N LYS A 62 -2.46 2.03 10.65
CA LYS A 62 -1.10 1.81 10.14
C LYS A 62 -0.92 2.39 8.73
N MET A 63 -1.83 2.09 7.80
CA MET A 63 -1.77 2.60 6.42
C MET A 63 -1.80 4.13 6.37
N LYS A 64 -2.65 4.79 7.16
CA LYS A 64 -2.69 6.27 7.23
C LYS A 64 -1.42 6.85 7.82
N SER A 65 -0.83 6.23 8.84
CA SER A 65 0.46 6.66 9.40
C SER A 65 1.61 6.52 8.39
N ILE A 66 1.64 5.44 7.61
CA ILE A 66 2.59 5.26 6.51
C ILE A 66 2.36 6.30 5.41
N ALA A 67 1.10 6.50 5.03
CA ALA A 67 0.72 7.42 3.94
C ALA A 67 1.01 8.89 4.28
N ALA A 68 0.98 9.26 5.54
CA ALA A 68 1.37 10.59 5.99
C ALA A 68 2.83 10.95 5.63
N ASN A 69 3.67 9.95 5.47
CA ASN A 69 5.07 10.12 5.06
C ASN A 69 5.26 10.04 3.54
N PHE A 70 4.20 9.83 2.75
CA PHE A 70 4.32 9.80 1.29
C PHE A 70 4.70 11.17 0.72
N LYS A 71 5.70 11.17 -0.16
CA LYS A 71 5.96 12.27 -1.07
C LYS A 71 4.87 12.33 -2.13
N THR A 72 4.40 11.16 -2.57
CA THR A 72 3.44 11.05 -3.67
C THR A 72 2.65 9.74 -3.63
N VAL A 73 1.44 9.80 -4.20
CA VAL A 73 0.65 8.63 -4.58
C VAL A 73 0.61 8.56 -6.11
N THR A 74 1.32 7.59 -6.69
CA THR A 74 1.41 7.44 -8.14
C THR A 74 0.12 6.86 -8.73
N ALA A 75 -0.17 7.19 -9.99
CA ALA A 75 -1.37 6.69 -10.66
C ALA A 75 -1.33 5.20 -11.01
N ARG A 76 -0.14 4.59 -11.11
CA ARG A 76 0.07 3.19 -11.50
C ARG A 76 1.19 2.58 -10.67
N SER A 77 1.12 1.25 -10.46
CA SER A 77 2.09 0.51 -9.65
C SER A 77 3.53 0.60 -10.17
N PHE A 78 3.74 0.66 -11.48
CA PHE A 78 5.09 0.79 -12.06
C PHE A 78 5.72 2.19 -11.85
N GLY A 79 4.94 3.22 -11.60
CA GLY A 79 5.47 4.54 -11.23
C GLY A 79 6.19 4.55 -9.88
N VAL A 80 5.94 3.56 -9.03
CA VAL A 80 6.63 3.45 -7.74
C VAL A 80 8.08 2.97 -7.91
N PRO A 81 8.36 1.81 -8.55
CA PRO A 81 9.74 1.39 -8.78
C PRO A 81 10.50 2.38 -9.66
N ASP A 82 9.85 3.04 -10.63
CA ASP A 82 10.49 4.08 -11.45
C ASP A 82 10.97 5.24 -10.57
N GLY A 83 10.13 5.75 -9.67
CA GLY A 83 10.49 6.83 -8.74
C GLY A 83 11.59 6.43 -7.74
N VAL A 84 11.60 5.18 -7.26
CA VAL A 84 12.68 4.67 -6.41
C VAL A 84 13.98 4.51 -7.20
N ASN A 85 13.93 3.94 -8.42
CA ASN A 85 15.10 3.76 -9.26
C ASN A 85 15.76 5.09 -9.65
N SER A 86 14.95 6.09 -9.99
CA SER A 86 15.42 7.46 -10.33
C SER A 86 15.89 8.25 -9.11
N GLY A 87 15.44 7.90 -7.91
CA GLY A 87 15.70 8.66 -6.69
C GLY A 87 14.76 9.86 -6.52
N ASP A 88 13.59 9.84 -7.13
CA ASP A 88 12.55 10.84 -6.86
C ASP A 88 12.06 10.76 -5.42
N PHE A 89 12.02 9.54 -4.86
CA PHE A 89 11.81 9.27 -3.44
C PHE A 89 12.59 8.02 -3.03
N GLY A 90 12.82 7.87 -1.72
CA GLY A 90 13.75 6.89 -1.19
C GLY A 90 13.17 5.49 -1.04
N VAL A 91 11.89 5.36 -0.66
CA VAL A 91 11.25 4.09 -0.33
C VAL A 91 9.90 3.98 -1.01
N GLY A 92 9.61 2.82 -1.61
CA GLY A 92 8.35 2.56 -2.30
C GLY A 92 7.71 1.24 -1.90
N ILE A 93 6.38 1.22 -1.85
CA ILE A 93 5.60 0.00 -1.68
C ILE A 93 5.33 -0.61 -3.07
N VAL A 94 5.86 -1.79 -3.31
CA VAL A 94 5.84 -2.45 -4.63
C VAL A 94 5.45 -3.93 -4.53
N ILE A 95 5.02 -4.50 -5.65
CA ILE A 95 5.01 -5.96 -5.81
C ILE A 95 6.46 -6.46 -5.92
N ASP A 96 6.71 -7.65 -5.41
CA ASP A 96 8.06 -8.21 -5.23
C ASP A 96 8.92 -8.19 -6.51
N PHE A 97 8.39 -8.65 -7.62
CA PHE A 97 9.17 -8.73 -8.85
C PHE A 97 9.64 -7.36 -9.38
N PHE A 98 9.03 -6.24 -9.01
CA PHE A 98 9.56 -4.92 -9.34
C PHE A 98 10.84 -4.61 -8.57
N GLY A 99 10.86 -4.89 -7.26
CA GLY A 99 12.07 -4.74 -6.47
C GLY A 99 13.16 -5.69 -6.91
N LEU A 100 12.81 -6.97 -7.08
CA LEU A 100 13.73 -8.03 -7.46
C LEU A 100 14.33 -7.81 -8.87
N SER A 101 13.52 -7.40 -9.85
CA SER A 101 14.02 -7.12 -11.21
C SER A 101 14.88 -5.85 -11.27
N SER A 102 14.58 -4.84 -10.46
CA SER A 102 15.44 -3.66 -10.33
C SER A 102 16.81 -4.03 -9.79
N ILE A 103 16.87 -4.87 -8.74
CA ILE A 103 18.14 -5.44 -8.23
C ILE A 103 18.86 -6.23 -9.34
N GLY A 104 18.14 -7.12 -10.01
CA GLY A 104 18.70 -7.95 -11.11
C GLY A 104 19.19 -7.14 -12.29
N SER A 105 18.62 -5.98 -12.55
CA SER A 105 19.02 -5.04 -13.60
C SER A 105 20.16 -4.10 -13.16
N GLY A 106 20.70 -4.24 -11.94
CA GLY A 106 21.85 -3.48 -11.45
C GLY A 106 21.53 -2.11 -10.87
N PHE A 107 20.26 -1.79 -10.62
CA PHE A 107 19.94 -0.57 -9.88
C PHE A 107 20.43 -0.67 -8.42
N PRO A 108 20.89 0.43 -7.81
CA PRO A 108 21.40 0.45 -6.44
C PRO A 108 20.23 0.45 -5.44
N VAL A 109 19.42 -0.60 -5.46
CA VAL A 109 18.22 -0.72 -4.66
C VAL A 109 18.23 -1.96 -3.77
N GLY A 110 17.46 -1.95 -2.70
CA GLY A 110 17.16 -3.10 -1.86
C GLY A 110 15.67 -3.40 -1.86
N PHE A 111 15.32 -4.60 -1.37
CA PHE A 111 13.95 -5.05 -1.25
C PHE A 111 13.78 -5.94 -0.02
N VAL A 112 12.62 -5.88 0.63
CA VAL A 112 12.25 -6.75 1.76
C VAL A 112 10.78 -7.16 1.71
N TYR A 113 10.50 -8.36 2.16
CA TYR A 113 9.16 -8.79 2.55
C TYR A 113 8.95 -8.49 4.03
N PRO A 114 8.03 -7.60 4.41
CA PRO A 114 7.66 -7.42 5.81
C PRO A 114 6.96 -8.67 6.37
N THR A 115 6.94 -8.82 7.70
CA THR A 115 6.29 -9.96 8.36
C THR A 115 4.82 -10.11 7.95
N VAL A 116 4.04 -9.03 7.99
CA VAL A 116 2.63 -9.02 7.54
C VAL A 116 2.59 -8.92 6.03
N THR A 117 2.77 -10.04 5.35
CA THR A 117 2.65 -10.15 3.90
C THR A 117 1.95 -11.45 3.50
N THR A 118 1.58 -11.57 2.23
CA THR A 118 0.95 -12.77 1.68
C THR A 118 1.49 -13.06 0.29
N LEU A 119 1.53 -14.34 -0.07
CA LEU A 119 1.79 -14.79 -1.43
C LEU A 119 0.46 -15.01 -2.13
N VAL A 120 0.24 -14.31 -3.23
CA VAL A 120 -0.93 -14.48 -4.09
C VAL A 120 -0.43 -14.88 -5.47
N PRO A 121 -0.58 -16.17 -5.84
CA PRO A 121 -0.15 -16.65 -7.14
C PRO A 121 -0.88 -15.93 -8.27
N ALA A 122 -0.14 -15.52 -9.30
CA ALA A 122 -0.74 -15.00 -10.52
C ALA A 122 -1.46 -16.14 -11.26
N ASN A 123 -2.62 -15.83 -11.81
CA ASN A 123 -3.42 -16.79 -12.57
C ASN A 123 -3.44 -16.40 -14.05
N ILE A 124 -3.49 -17.42 -14.91
CA ILE A 124 -3.74 -17.28 -16.34
C ILE A 124 -4.89 -18.22 -16.73
N GLY A 125 -5.73 -17.81 -17.67
CA GLY A 125 -6.83 -18.62 -18.15
C GLY A 125 -7.21 -18.28 -19.57
N VAL A 126 -7.87 -19.21 -20.26
CA VAL A 126 -8.45 -18.98 -21.57
C VAL A 126 -9.79 -18.26 -21.39
N ILE A 127 -9.99 -17.16 -22.11
CA ILE A 127 -11.27 -16.44 -22.10
C ILE A 127 -12.32 -17.21 -22.93
N THR A 128 -13.59 -17.10 -22.54
CA THR A 128 -14.69 -17.65 -23.31
C THR A 128 -14.70 -17.08 -24.74
N ASN A 129 -14.88 -17.95 -25.75
CA ASN A 129 -14.85 -17.60 -27.17
C ASN A 129 -13.51 -17.01 -27.63
N ALA A 130 -12.41 -17.47 -27.05
CA ALA A 130 -11.07 -17.06 -27.52
C ALA A 130 -10.88 -17.44 -29.00
N PRO A 131 -10.47 -16.51 -29.89
CA PRO A 131 -10.32 -16.77 -31.30
C PRO A 131 -9.25 -17.83 -31.63
N ASN A 132 -8.30 -18.05 -30.72
CA ASN A 132 -7.20 -19.00 -30.83
C ASN A 132 -7.07 -19.87 -29.57
N GLU A 133 -8.17 -20.52 -29.15
CA GLU A 133 -8.21 -21.29 -27.90
C GLU A 133 -7.14 -22.39 -27.83
N LYS A 134 -6.91 -23.10 -28.95
CA LYS A 134 -5.89 -24.16 -29.02
C LYS A 134 -4.48 -23.61 -28.71
N ASN A 135 -4.10 -22.51 -29.33
CA ASN A 135 -2.79 -21.92 -29.10
C ASN A 135 -2.70 -21.26 -27.72
N ALA A 136 -3.79 -20.70 -27.20
CA ALA A 136 -3.84 -20.18 -25.83
C ALA A 136 -3.58 -21.29 -24.78
N LYS A 137 -4.16 -22.47 -24.97
CA LYS A 137 -3.90 -23.65 -24.12
C LYS A 137 -2.43 -24.09 -24.20
N LEU A 138 -1.89 -24.24 -25.42
CA LEU A 138 -0.46 -24.57 -25.60
C LEU A 138 0.46 -23.58 -24.92
N PHE A 139 0.15 -22.27 -24.97
CA PHE A 139 0.92 -21.26 -24.28
C PHE A 139 0.86 -21.40 -22.76
N ILE A 140 -0.33 -21.68 -22.20
CA ILE A 140 -0.48 -21.95 -20.76
C ILE A 140 0.32 -23.18 -20.35
N ASP A 141 0.23 -24.27 -21.13
CA ASP A 141 0.97 -25.51 -20.88
C ASP A 141 2.50 -25.22 -20.90
N PHE A 142 2.98 -24.45 -21.88
CA PHE A 142 4.38 -24.04 -21.95
C PHE A 142 4.82 -23.25 -20.71
N LEU A 143 4.01 -22.31 -20.20
CA LEU A 143 4.34 -21.56 -19.00
C LEU A 143 4.54 -22.43 -17.76
N LEU A 144 3.95 -23.64 -17.73
CA LEU A 144 4.08 -24.57 -16.61
C LEU A 144 5.20 -25.60 -16.82
N THR A 145 5.82 -25.65 -18.00
CA THR A 145 6.99 -26.50 -18.24
C THR A 145 8.22 -26.02 -17.44
N PRO A 146 9.23 -26.88 -17.22
CA PRO A 146 10.50 -26.43 -16.63
C PRO A 146 11.12 -25.24 -17.36
N GLU A 147 11.11 -25.26 -18.70
CA GLU A 147 11.66 -24.20 -19.55
C GLU A 147 10.89 -22.89 -19.38
N GLY A 148 9.56 -22.93 -19.39
CA GLY A 148 8.70 -21.77 -19.17
C GLY A 148 8.88 -21.16 -17.78
N GLN A 149 9.06 -22.01 -16.76
CA GLN A 149 9.32 -21.56 -15.39
C GLN A 149 10.72 -20.98 -15.21
N GLU A 150 11.74 -21.47 -15.93
CA GLU A 150 13.09 -20.93 -15.89
C GLU A 150 13.18 -19.51 -16.44
N ILE A 151 12.34 -19.13 -17.40
CA ILE A 151 12.26 -17.75 -17.92
C ILE A 151 11.97 -16.76 -16.80
N LEU A 152 11.23 -17.16 -15.76
CA LEU A 152 10.90 -16.30 -14.62
C LEU A 152 12.13 -15.92 -13.77
N LEU A 153 13.23 -16.66 -13.90
CA LEU A 153 14.50 -16.37 -13.21
C LEU A 153 15.34 -15.30 -13.90
N ASP A 154 14.99 -14.91 -15.15
CA ASP A 154 15.69 -13.85 -15.87
C ASP A 154 15.84 -12.60 -14.99
N PRO A 155 17.04 -11.97 -14.93
CA PRO A 155 17.28 -10.78 -14.09
C PRO A 155 16.30 -9.63 -14.31
N LYS A 156 15.75 -9.50 -15.52
CA LYS A 156 14.77 -8.45 -15.86
C LYS A 156 13.33 -8.83 -15.49
N ILE A 157 13.07 -10.09 -15.16
CA ILE A 157 11.75 -10.63 -14.83
C ILE A 157 11.61 -10.88 -13.32
N ARG A 158 12.48 -11.72 -12.78
CA ARG A 158 12.58 -12.10 -11.36
C ARG A 158 11.21 -12.33 -10.69
N ARG A 159 10.37 -13.16 -11.32
CA ARG A 159 9.11 -13.63 -10.71
C ARG A 159 9.33 -14.98 -10.04
N LEU A 160 8.69 -15.20 -8.90
CA LEU A 160 8.80 -16.46 -8.16
C LEU A 160 8.15 -17.60 -8.96
N PRO A 161 8.90 -18.62 -9.41
CA PRO A 161 8.35 -19.79 -10.09
C PRO A 161 7.37 -20.57 -9.20
N VAL A 162 6.30 -21.12 -9.77
CA VAL A 162 5.38 -22.00 -9.03
C VAL A 162 5.89 -23.43 -8.93
N ASN A 163 6.86 -23.83 -9.76
CA ASN A 163 7.51 -25.12 -9.69
C ASN A 163 8.72 -25.07 -8.73
N PRO A 164 8.69 -25.80 -7.58
CA PRO A 164 9.79 -25.75 -6.62
C PRO A 164 11.12 -26.27 -7.17
N LYS A 165 11.11 -27.15 -8.20
CA LYS A 165 12.33 -27.66 -8.82
C LYS A 165 13.11 -26.60 -9.58
N THR A 166 12.44 -25.56 -10.09
CA THR A 166 13.09 -24.46 -10.82
C THR A 166 14.07 -23.70 -9.95
N TYR A 167 13.86 -23.64 -8.64
CA TYR A 167 14.73 -22.91 -7.72
C TYR A 167 16.13 -23.51 -7.59
N SER A 168 16.39 -24.72 -8.06
CA SER A 168 17.73 -25.28 -8.14
C SER A 168 18.63 -24.52 -9.12
N LYS A 169 18.03 -23.80 -10.08
CA LYS A 169 18.72 -22.98 -11.09
C LYS A 169 18.69 -21.49 -10.75
N ALA A 170 18.00 -21.11 -9.67
CA ALA A 170 17.88 -19.71 -9.26
C ALA A 170 19.21 -19.16 -8.71
N PRO A 171 19.50 -17.86 -8.86
CA PRO A 171 20.59 -17.20 -8.16
C PRO A 171 20.51 -17.41 -6.64
N LYS A 172 21.65 -17.36 -5.95
CA LYS A 172 21.71 -17.62 -4.49
C LYS A 172 20.88 -16.62 -3.66
N ASP A 173 20.76 -15.39 -4.14
CA ASP A 173 20.01 -14.31 -3.53
C ASP A 173 18.52 -14.31 -3.91
N PHE A 174 18.07 -15.28 -4.72
CA PHE A 174 16.70 -15.34 -5.18
C PHE A 174 15.78 -15.88 -4.09
N PRO A 175 14.69 -15.17 -3.71
CA PRO A 175 13.77 -15.63 -2.68
C PRO A 175 13.14 -16.97 -3.06
N ASN A 176 13.08 -17.89 -2.10
CA ASN A 176 12.46 -19.21 -2.31
C ASN A 176 11.38 -19.50 -1.28
N PRO A 177 10.09 -19.26 -1.59
CA PRO A 177 8.99 -19.43 -0.64
C PRO A 177 8.74 -20.90 -0.24
N PHE A 178 9.33 -21.87 -0.95
CA PHE A 178 9.27 -23.27 -0.58
C PHE A 178 10.31 -23.68 0.47
N LYS A 179 11.35 -22.87 0.66
CA LYS A 179 12.38 -23.07 1.68
C LYS A 179 12.26 -22.08 2.84
N ASP A 180 11.91 -20.84 2.52
CA ASP A 180 11.70 -19.79 3.51
C ASP A 180 10.21 -19.63 3.79
N SER A 181 9.74 -20.31 4.83
CA SER A 181 8.35 -20.26 5.25
C SER A 181 7.90 -18.90 5.83
N SER A 182 8.82 -17.97 6.07
CA SER A 182 8.46 -16.63 6.55
C SER A 182 7.85 -15.78 5.41
N ILE A 183 8.17 -16.09 4.16
CA ILE A 183 7.64 -15.34 3.01
C ILE A 183 6.15 -15.63 2.84
N GLY A 184 5.31 -14.67 3.20
CA GLY A 184 3.86 -14.74 2.99
C GLY A 184 3.07 -15.66 3.93
N ALA A 185 3.69 -16.15 5.00
CA ALA A 185 3.04 -17.09 5.93
C ALA A 185 2.14 -16.41 6.97
N ALA A 186 2.40 -15.14 7.28
CA ALA A 186 1.73 -14.46 8.40
C ALA A 186 0.25 -14.14 8.14
N VAL A 187 -0.17 -14.05 6.89
CA VAL A 187 -1.55 -13.69 6.52
C VAL A 187 -2.18 -14.78 5.67
N LYS A 188 -3.17 -15.45 6.23
CA LYS A 188 -4.08 -16.30 5.45
C LYS A 188 -5.08 -15.40 4.71
N PHE A 189 -4.72 -15.02 3.50
CA PHE A 189 -5.48 -14.06 2.72
C PHE A 189 -6.84 -14.60 2.28
N ASP A 190 -7.91 -13.92 2.71
CA ASP A 190 -9.27 -14.23 2.27
C ASP A 190 -9.59 -13.45 0.98
N VAL A 191 -9.55 -14.18 -0.14
CA VAL A 191 -9.83 -13.64 -1.47
C VAL A 191 -11.30 -13.22 -1.61
N GLN A 192 -12.24 -13.91 -0.95
CA GLN A 192 -13.67 -13.60 -1.06
C GLN A 192 -13.99 -12.31 -0.30
N LEU A 193 -13.42 -12.13 0.88
CA LEU A 193 -13.53 -10.88 1.64
C LEU A 193 -12.98 -9.70 0.83
N SER A 194 -11.76 -9.84 0.30
CA SER A 194 -11.13 -8.80 -0.54
C SER A 194 -11.98 -8.46 -1.76
N LYS A 195 -12.51 -9.49 -2.46
CA LYS A 195 -13.38 -9.30 -3.61
C LYS A 195 -14.69 -8.60 -3.23
N GLY A 196 -15.28 -8.97 -2.10
CA GLY A 196 -16.56 -8.43 -1.63
C GLY A 196 -16.51 -6.92 -1.36
N ARG A 197 -15.41 -6.44 -0.77
CA ARG A 197 -15.23 -5.03 -0.40
C ARG A 197 -14.21 -4.27 -1.26
N TYR A 198 -13.83 -4.83 -2.42
CA TYR A 198 -12.79 -4.28 -3.30
C TYR A 198 -12.98 -2.79 -3.62
N ASN A 199 -14.17 -2.42 -4.09
CA ASN A 199 -14.43 -1.04 -4.50
C ASN A 199 -14.55 -0.09 -3.32
N LEU A 200 -15.14 -0.55 -2.21
CA LEU A 200 -15.26 0.21 -0.97
C LEU A 200 -13.88 0.55 -0.39
N VAL A 201 -13.00 -0.43 -0.27
CA VAL A 201 -11.62 -0.24 0.24
C VAL A 201 -10.84 0.74 -0.65
N ASN A 202 -10.99 0.64 -1.97
CA ASN A 202 -10.37 1.57 -2.91
C ASN A 202 -10.93 3.00 -2.74
N SER A 203 -12.24 3.13 -2.56
CA SER A 203 -12.90 4.43 -2.31
C SER A 203 -12.45 5.05 -1.00
N LEU A 204 -12.38 4.26 0.07
CA LEU A 204 -11.87 4.71 1.38
C LEU A 204 -10.43 5.21 1.27
N PHE A 205 -9.55 4.46 0.61
CA PHE A 205 -8.16 4.89 0.42
C PHE A 205 -8.09 6.23 -0.33
N ASP A 206 -8.86 6.34 -1.39
CA ASP A 206 -8.84 7.54 -2.21
C ASP A 206 -9.34 8.77 -1.43
N VAL A 207 -10.44 8.63 -0.68
CA VAL A 207 -11.02 9.73 0.11
C VAL A 207 -10.10 10.10 1.29
N MET A 208 -9.56 9.10 2.00
CA MET A 208 -8.76 9.37 3.19
C MET A 208 -7.32 9.77 2.87
N ILE A 209 -6.75 9.30 1.74
CA ILE A 209 -5.33 9.42 1.45
C ILE A 209 -5.10 10.10 0.11
N THR A 210 -5.55 9.52 -1.02
CA THR A 210 -5.17 10.00 -2.35
C THR A 210 -5.57 11.46 -2.58
N TYR A 211 -6.81 11.84 -2.20
CA TYR A 211 -7.32 13.21 -2.39
C TYR A 211 -6.97 14.16 -1.29
N ARG A 212 -6.62 13.64 -0.12
CA ARG A 212 -6.34 14.36 1.10
C ARG A 212 -4.90 14.17 1.58
N LEU A 213 -3.99 13.84 0.64
CA LEU A 213 -2.60 13.57 1.01
C LEU A 213 -1.96 14.78 1.68
N ASP A 214 -2.19 15.98 1.16
CA ASP A 214 -1.61 17.20 1.74
C ASP A 214 -2.23 17.52 3.11
N ASP A 215 -3.55 17.32 3.27
CA ASP A 215 -4.22 17.50 4.57
C ASP A 215 -3.71 16.48 5.61
N LEU A 216 -3.56 15.21 5.21
CA LEU A 216 -3.00 14.15 6.06
C LEU A 216 -1.56 14.47 6.47
N ARG A 217 -0.73 14.90 5.52
CA ARG A 217 0.66 15.30 5.77
C ARG A 217 0.75 16.50 6.70
N ALA A 218 -0.10 17.51 6.51
CA ALA A 218 -0.15 18.67 7.38
C ALA A 218 -0.51 18.28 8.82
N ALA A 219 -1.52 17.44 9.00
CA ALA A 219 -1.92 16.94 10.32
C ALA A 219 -0.79 16.17 11.01
N MET A 220 -0.13 15.25 10.28
CA MET A 220 0.97 14.47 10.86
C MET A 220 2.22 15.32 11.10
N SER A 221 2.53 16.29 10.24
CA SER A 221 3.64 17.23 10.46
C SER A 221 3.45 18.02 11.76
N ALA A 222 2.24 18.53 12.02
CA ALA A 222 1.93 19.22 13.28
C ALA A 222 2.08 18.29 14.49
N ILE A 223 1.65 17.02 14.38
CA ILE A 223 1.81 16.01 15.43
C ILE A 223 3.30 15.74 15.68
N TYR A 224 4.09 15.51 14.63
CA TYR A 224 5.54 15.27 14.74
C TYR A 224 6.26 16.45 15.39
N GLU A 225 5.88 17.69 15.05
CA GLU A 225 6.42 18.88 15.70
C GLU A 225 6.07 18.91 17.19
N ALA A 226 4.83 18.62 17.56
CA ALA A 226 4.41 18.58 18.95
C ALA A 226 5.16 17.49 19.75
N GLU A 227 5.35 16.31 19.17
CA GLU A 227 6.12 15.22 19.75
C GLU A 227 7.59 15.59 19.94
N ALA A 228 8.21 16.18 18.92
CA ALA A 228 9.60 16.63 18.99
C ALA A 228 9.80 17.70 20.08
N LYS A 229 8.88 18.66 20.19
CA LYS A 229 8.92 19.69 21.24
C LYS A 229 8.64 19.16 22.64
N LEU A 230 7.77 18.16 22.76
CA LEU A 230 7.54 17.45 24.01
C LEU A 230 8.81 16.71 24.44
N GLY A 231 9.45 15.96 23.53
CA GLY A 231 10.64 15.17 23.84
C GLY A 231 10.46 14.33 25.09
N ASN A 232 11.41 14.47 26.04
CA ASN A 232 11.38 13.79 27.32
C ASN A 232 10.64 14.55 28.45
N LYS A 233 9.99 15.69 28.14
CA LYS A 233 9.30 16.47 29.15
C LYS A 233 8.11 15.70 29.73
N ASN A 234 7.94 15.79 31.05
CA ASN A 234 6.79 15.21 31.70
C ASN A 234 5.61 16.20 31.73
N ASN A 235 4.89 16.30 30.61
CA ASN A 235 3.70 17.11 30.48
C ASN A 235 2.48 16.24 30.11
N PRO A 236 1.67 15.81 31.11
CA PRO A 236 0.52 14.93 30.86
C PRO A 236 -0.52 15.56 29.92
N LYS A 237 -0.70 16.90 30.00
CA LYS A 237 -1.65 17.61 29.13
C LYS A 237 -1.21 17.55 27.68
N ALA A 238 0.05 17.85 27.39
CA ALA A 238 0.58 17.76 26.04
C ALA A 238 0.52 16.32 25.49
N LYS A 239 0.90 15.32 26.31
CA LYS A 239 0.80 13.90 25.94
C LYS A 239 -0.63 13.51 25.56
N LYS A 240 -1.62 13.94 26.35
CA LYS A 240 -3.04 13.68 26.07
C LYS A 240 -3.49 14.32 24.76
N LEU A 241 -3.15 15.58 24.51
CA LEU A 241 -3.52 16.31 23.29
C LEU A 241 -2.90 15.68 22.04
N ILE A 242 -1.63 15.24 22.11
CA ILE A 242 -0.96 14.53 21.02
C ILE A 242 -1.64 13.19 20.74
N ALA A 243 -1.99 12.43 21.78
CA ALA A 243 -2.72 11.16 21.63
C ALA A 243 -4.10 11.36 20.99
N GLU A 244 -4.84 12.42 21.39
CA GLU A 244 -6.11 12.81 20.76
C GLU A 244 -5.91 13.19 19.29
N ALA A 245 -4.87 13.95 18.95
CA ALA A 245 -4.55 14.29 17.57
C ALA A 245 -4.27 13.03 16.72
N ARG A 246 -3.47 12.09 17.23
CA ARG A 246 -3.21 10.82 16.54
C ARG A 246 -4.49 9.98 16.38
N ALA A 247 -5.36 9.95 17.39
CA ALA A 247 -6.64 9.25 17.31
C ALA A 247 -7.55 9.85 16.23
N LEU A 248 -7.58 11.19 16.10
CA LEU A 248 -8.31 11.88 15.03
C LEU A 248 -7.78 11.51 13.64
N VAL A 249 -6.46 11.49 13.44
CA VAL A 249 -5.87 11.05 12.17
C VAL A 249 -6.19 9.59 11.89
N ALA A 250 -6.15 8.71 12.89
CA ALA A 250 -6.43 7.29 12.71
C ALA A 250 -7.92 6.97 12.50
N ALA A 251 -8.84 7.85 12.89
CA ALA A 251 -10.28 7.64 12.83
C ALA A 251 -10.78 7.28 11.43
N LEU A 252 -11.79 6.41 11.37
CA LEU A 252 -12.39 5.92 10.13
C LEU A 252 -13.83 6.42 10.01
N PRO A 253 -14.30 6.79 8.81
CA PRO A 253 -15.68 7.24 8.58
C PRO A 253 -16.68 6.07 8.59
N ILE A 254 -16.22 4.84 8.74
CA ILE A 254 -17.03 3.63 8.64
C ILE A 254 -16.51 2.55 9.59
N THR A 255 -17.41 1.75 10.13
CA THR A 255 -17.07 0.56 10.93
C THR A 255 -16.71 -0.63 10.05
N GLU A 256 -15.96 -1.60 10.59
CA GLU A 256 -15.65 -2.85 9.90
C GLU A 256 -16.91 -3.63 9.52
N ALA A 257 -17.91 -3.69 10.41
CA ALA A 257 -19.19 -4.35 10.13
C ALA A 257 -19.86 -3.76 8.90
N LYS A 258 -19.85 -2.43 8.77
CA LYS A 258 -20.41 -1.74 7.60
C LYS A 258 -19.58 -1.95 6.34
N ALA A 259 -18.25 -2.01 6.48
CA ALA A 259 -17.35 -2.31 5.35
C ALA A 259 -17.53 -3.74 4.80
N ASN A 260 -17.98 -4.67 5.65
CA ASN A 260 -18.25 -6.06 5.27
C ASN A 260 -19.72 -6.33 4.87
N ASP A 261 -20.60 -5.33 4.96
CA ASP A 261 -22.00 -5.43 4.55
C ASP A 261 -22.11 -5.53 3.03
N ALA A 262 -22.60 -6.67 2.52
CA ALA A 262 -22.70 -6.94 1.10
C ALA A 262 -23.64 -5.96 0.36
N GLU A 263 -24.75 -5.56 0.99
CA GLU A 263 -25.69 -4.60 0.38
C GLU A 263 -25.07 -3.19 0.31
N PHE A 264 -24.35 -2.77 1.34
CA PHE A 264 -23.65 -1.51 1.32
C PHE A 264 -22.53 -1.50 0.26
N ASN A 265 -21.81 -2.61 0.09
CA ASN A 265 -20.78 -2.73 -0.93
C ASN A 265 -21.30 -2.59 -2.38
N LYS A 266 -22.59 -2.88 -2.63
CA LYS A 266 -23.20 -2.69 -3.96
C LYS A 266 -23.27 -1.22 -4.40
N ILE A 267 -23.18 -0.28 -3.47
CA ILE A 267 -23.15 1.16 -3.76
C ILE A 267 -21.89 1.50 -4.55
N PHE A 268 -20.76 0.87 -4.24
CA PHE A 268 -19.46 1.18 -4.81
C PHE A 268 -19.25 0.45 -6.14
N LYS A 269 -19.32 1.22 -7.23
CA LYS A 269 -19.14 0.71 -8.59
C LYS A 269 -17.70 0.89 -9.07
N LYS A 270 -17.22 -0.08 -9.82
CA LYS A 270 -15.83 -0.31 -10.21
C LYS A 270 -15.13 0.84 -10.97
N LYS A 271 -15.78 1.89 -11.42
CA LYS A 271 -15.17 2.82 -12.36
C LYS A 271 -14.99 4.21 -11.77
N ARG A 272 -13.76 4.48 -11.44
CA ARG A 272 -13.30 5.84 -11.49
C ARG A 272 -13.12 6.29 -12.91
N LYS A 273 -13.72 7.31 -13.18
CA LYS A 273 -14.28 7.77 -14.41
C LYS A 273 -13.35 8.75 -15.09
N LYS A 274 -13.34 8.68 -16.39
CA LYS A 274 -12.83 9.75 -17.23
C LYS A 274 -13.60 11.04 -16.89
N ALA A 275 -12.99 12.20 -17.11
CA ALA A 275 -13.61 13.50 -16.79
C ALA A 275 -15.07 13.63 -17.29
N LYS A 276 -15.41 13.04 -18.45
CA LYS A 276 -16.77 13.01 -19.01
C LYS A 276 -17.81 12.23 -18.21
N ASP A 277 -17.40 11.45 -17.21
CA ASP A 277 -18.29 10.65 -16.40
C ASP A 277 -18.62 11.34 -15.05
N ILE A 278 -17.98 12.48 -14.72
CA ILE A 278 -18.16 13.19 -13.46
C ILE A 278 -19.61 13.62 -13.27
N GLU A 279 -20.25 14.15 -14.32
CA GLU A 279 -21.66 14.57 -14.26
C GLU A 279 -22.60 13.40 -13.97
N LYS A 280 -22.31 12.22 -14.53
CA LYS A 280 -23.10 11.00 -14.26
C LYS A 280 -22.86 10.42 -12.87
N TYR A 281 -21.74 10.79 -12.24
CA TYR A 281 -21.40 10.36 -10.89
C TYR A 281 -22.03 11.26 -9.83
N ALA A 282 -22.10 12.57 -10.10
CA ALA A 282 -22.78 13.52 -9.25
C ALA A 282 -24.24 13.09 -9.02
N GLY A 283 -24.71 13.13 -7.77
CA GLY A 283 -26.04 12.69 -7.39
C GLY A 283 -26.23 11.18 -7.24
N THR A 284 -25.19 10.36 -7.37
CA THR A 284 -25.27 8.94 -7.02
C THR A 284 -25.08 8.73 -5.51
N ARG A 285 -25.70 7.66 -4.96
CA ARG A 285 -25.49 7.32 -3.53
C ARG A 285 -24.02 7.12 -3.17
N GLN A 286 -23.20 6.61 -4.09
CA GLN A 286 -21.76 6.51 -3.88
C GLN A 286 -21.10 7.90 -3.70
N ALA A 287 -21.47 8.87 -4.55
CA ALA A 287 -20.93 10.23 -4.43
C ALA A 287 -21.32 10.91 -3.13
N GLU A 288 -22.57 10.70 -2.68
CA GLU A 288 -23.03 11.21 -1.37
C GLU A 288 -22.24 10.63 -0.21
N VAL A 289 -22.07 9.31 -0.19
CA VAL A 289 -21.29 8.61 0.86
C VAL A 289 -19.83 9.06 0.85
N GLU A 290 -19.21 9.17 -0.33
CA GLU A 290 -17.83 9.66 -0.44
C GLU A 290 -17.70 11.11 0.02
N ALA A 291 -18.71 11.96 -0.21
CA ALA A 291 -18.73 13.34 0.30
C ALA A 291 -18.89 13.40 1.83
N GLU A 292 -19.75 12.53 2.41
CA GLU A 292 -19.86 12.37 3.86
C GLU A 292 -18.53 11.95 4.48
N TRP A 293 -17.83 11.00 3.87
CA TRP A 293 -16.50 10.55 4.30
C TRP A 293 -15.43 11.63 4.16
N ASP A 294 -15.45 12.36 3.04
CA ASP A 294 -14.52 13.45 2.78
C ASP A 294 -14.62 14.55 3.83
N LYS A 295 -15.86 14.95 4.16
CA LYS A 295 -16.12 15.90 5.23
C LYS A 295 -15.60 15.40 6.59
N PHE A 296 -15.88 14.15 6.93
CA PHE A 296 -15.38 13.52 8.16
C PHE A 296 -13.84 13.57 8.23
N VAL A 297 -13.18 13.25 7.13
CA VAL A 297 -11.72 13.21 7.03
C VAL A 297 -11.11 14.61 7.20
N ILE A 298 -11.65 15.61 6.49
CA ILE A 298 -11.18 17.00 6.60
C ILE A 298 -11.36 17.53 8.02
N ASP A 299 -12.54 17.32 8.62
CA ASP A 299 -12.83 17.77 9.98
C ASP A 299 -11.83 17.14 10.98
N ASN A 300 -11.54 15.83 10.84
CA ASN A 300 -10.59 15.14 11.70
C ASN A 300 -9.15 15.63 11.53
N TYR A 301 -8.68 15.79 10.29
CA TYR A 301 -7.32 16.27 10.05
C TYR A 301 -7.14 17.71 10.54
N THR A 302 -8.13 18.57 10.30
CA THR A 302 -8.12 19.95 10.81
C THR A 302 -8.11 19.99 12.35
N ASN A 303 -8.91 19.16 12.99
CA ASN A 303 -8.95 19.09 14.45
C ASN A 303 -7.69 18.46 15.04
N ALA A 304 -7.04 17.52 14.33
CA ALA A 304 -5.74 16.97 14.73
C ALA A 304 -4.65 18.05 14.75
N ILE A 305 -4.62 18.93 13.74
CA ILE A 305 -3.70 20.08 13.71
C ILE A 305 -3.92 20.97 14.93
N LYS A 306 -5.18 21.36 15.21
CA LYS A 306 -5.52 22.20 16.38
C LYS A 306 -5.07 21.58 17.69
N LYS A 307 -5.29 20.25 17.87
CA LYS A 307 -4.85 19.54 19.07
C LYS A 307 -3.33 19.50 19.21
N ALA A 308 -2.60 19.31 18.12
CA ALA A 308 -1.15 19.36 18.12
C ALA A 308 -0.61 20.77 18.47
N GLU A 309 -1.23 21.83 17.93
CA GLU A 309 -0.90 23.21 18.27
C GLU A 309 -1.21 23.56 19.74
N GLU A 310 -2.34 23.07 20.26
CA GLU A 310 -2.70 23.20 21.69
C GLU A 310 -1.68 22.47 22.57
N ALA A 311 -1.20 21.31 22.15
CA ALA A 311 -0.15 20.58 22.85
C ALA A 311 1.14 21.40 22.92
N ILE A 312 1.56 21.98 21.79
CA ILE A 312 2.76 22.85 21.73
C ILE A 312 2.60 24.08 22.66
N LYS A 313 1.44 24.72 22.66
CA LYS A 313 1.17 25.88 23.54
C LYS A 313 1.17 25.53 25.02
N SER A 314 1.01 24.26 25.38
CA SER A 314 1.00 23.78 26.76
C SER A 314 2.38 23.35 27.29
N LEU A 315 3.43 23.39 26.44
CA LEU A 315 4.82 22.99 26.77
C LEU A 315 5.62 24.13 27.39
#